data_b7c94877b306a646e9b8bc0c005cec42
#
_entry.id   b7c94877b306a646e9b8bc0c005cec42
#
_cell.length_a   1.000
_cell.length_b   1.000
_cell.length_c   1.000
_cell.angle_alpha   90.00
_cell.angle_beta   90.00
_cell.angle_gamma   90.00
#
_symmetry.space_group_name_H-M   'P 1'
#
loop_
_entity.id
_entity.type
_entity.pdbx_description
1 polymer ?
#
loop_
_entity_poly.entity_id
_entity_poly.type
_entity_poly.pdbx_seq_one_letter_code
_entity_poly.pdbx_strand_id
1 'polypeptide(L)'
;MEQIIQALLSDSDKLLELCGTDYEEVTEYQLLLRCSDQTVVENGKRRLRTKEDGTMNSTALQNPSDPDATYRKKAGKLHRGYVANLEETVDKNGSVVTDYQYDKNIHTDSQFLQESLSQMDRSEEEIVLITDGGYAGQDNFALAKEKNIKHK
;
A
#
# COMPACT_ATOMS: atom_id res chain seq x y z
N MET A 1 -4.92 7.54 -29.94
CA MET A 1 -4.78 7.48 -28.46
C MET A 1 -3.82 8.55 -27.92
N GLU A 2 -2.64 8.67 -28.46
CA GLU A 2 -1.64 9.67 -28.04
C GLU A 2 -2.13 11.11 -28.08
N GLN A 3 -2.84 11.52 -29.12
CA GLN A 3 -3.44 12.86 -29.23
C GLN A 3 -4.46 13.15 -28.11
N ILE A 4 -5.23 12.16 -27.69
CA ILE A 4 -6.20 12.31 -26.59
C ILE A 4 -5.44 12.52 -25.27
N ILE A 5 -4.38 11.74 -25.03
CA ILE A 5 -3.55 11.87 -23.83
C ILE A 5 -2.91 13.26 -23.79
N GLN A 6 -2.36 13.75 -24.90
CA GLN A 6 -1.74 15.09 -24.97
C GLN A 6 -2.76 16.20 -24.73
N ALA A 7 -3.98 16.08 -25.24
CA ALA A 7 -5.05 17.03 -24.98
C ALA A 7 -5.42 17.06 -23.48
N LEU A 8 -5.62 15.89 -22.88
CA LEU A 8 -5.93 15.77 -21.43
C LEU A 8 -4.81 16.36 -20.56
N LEU A 9 -3.54 16.07 -20.86
CA LEU A 9 -2.42 16.63 -20.12
C LEU A 9 -2.34 18.15 -20.25
N SER A 10 -2.58 18.70 -21.48
CA SER A 10 -2.63 20.14 -21.70
C SER A 10 -3.77 20.82 -20.94
N ASP A 11 -4.94 20.18 -20.88
CA ASP A 11 -6.09 20.72 -20.15
C ASP A 11 -5.89 20.64 -18.63
N SER A 12 -5.22 19.56 -18.15
CA SER A 12 -4.80 19.45 -16.76
C SER A 12 -3.83 20.56 -16.34
N ASP A 13 -2.83 20.88 -17.19
CA ASP A 13 -1.91 21.97 -16.92
C ASP A 13 -2.63 23.33 -16.82
N LYS A 14 -3.58 23.59 -17.73
CA LYS A 14 -4.38 24.83 -17.69
C LYS A 14 -5.24 24.90 -16.40
N LEU A 15 -5.85 23.79 -16.00
CA LEU A 15 -6.62 23.72 -14.75
C LEU A 15 -5.74 24.03 -13.54
N LEU A 16 -4.57 23.41 -13.44
CA LEU A 16 -3.62 23.65 -12.35
C LEU A 16 -3.16 25.11 -12.31
N GLU A 17 -2.91 25.71 -13.49
CA GLU A 17 -2.53 27.13 -13.59
C GLU A 17 -3.68 28.05 -13.18
N LEU A 18 -4.91 27.78 -13.60
CA LEU A 18 -6.09 28.60 -13.29
C LEU A 18 -6.50 28.49 -11.82
N CYS A 19 -6.42 27.31 -11.24
CA CYS A 19 -6.80 27.08 -9.85
C CYS A 19 -5.73 27.59 -8.86
N GLY A 20 -4.47 27.57 -9.25
CA GLY A 20 -3.36 27.96 -8.36
C GLY A 20 -3.41 27.22 -7.02
N THR A 21 -3.33 27.95 -5.93
CA THR A 21 -3.41 27.42 -4.56
C THR A 21 -4.81 27.53 -3.94
N ASP A 22 -5.77 28.14 -4.62
CA ASP A 22 -7.07 28.47 -4.05
C ASP A 22 -7.94 27.23 -3.75
N TYR A 23 -7.58 26.09 -4.33
CA TYR A 23 -8.34 24.84 -4.26
C TYR A 23 -7.57 23.70 -3.60
N GLU A 24 -6.49 23.99 -2.87
CA GLU A 24 -5.64 22.95 -2.25
C GLU A 24 -6.40 22.02 -1.30
N GLU A 25 -7.46 22.48 -0.65
CA GLU A 25 -8.28 21.69 0.26
C GLU A 25 -9.38 20.86 -0.46
N VAL A 26 -9.52 21.01 -1.78
CA VAL A 26 -10.55 20.30 -2.55
C VAL A 26 -10.03 18.93 -2.98
N THR A 27 -10.77 17.87 -2.66
CA THR A 27 -10.38 16.48 -2.91
C THR A 27 -10.05 16.22 -4.39
N GLU A 28 -10.88 16.72 -5.31
CA GLU A 28 -10.69 16.55 -6.75
C GLU A 28 -9.40 17.24 -7.23
N TYR A 29 -9.07 18.38 -6.65
CA TYR A 29 -7.82 19.09 -6.95
C TYR A 29 -6.61 18.30 -6.45
N GLN A 30 -6.67 17.76 -5.24
CA GLN A 30 -5.62 16.88 -4.70
C GLN A 30 -5.42 15.62 -5.57
N LEU A 31 -6.51 15.03 -6.09
CA LEU A 31 -6.41 13.91 -7.02
C LEU A 31 -5.76 14.31 -8.34
N LEU A 32 -6.06 15.52 -8.85
CA LEU A 32 -5.41 16.04 -10.06
C LEU A 32 -3.91 16.25 -9.85
N LEU A 33 -3.48 16.78 -8.71
CA LEU A 33 -2.07 16.90 -8.34
C LEU A 33 -1.40 15.53 -8.29
N ARG A 34 -2.02 14.54 -7.65
CA ARG A 34 -1.50 13.16 -7.61
C ARG A 34 -1.41 12.52 -9.00
N CYS A 35 -2.33 12.83 -9.92
CA CYS A 35 -2.20 12.40 -11.31
C CYS A 35 -0.99 13.02 -12.00
N SER A 36 -0.69 14.30 -11.73
CA SER A 36 0.46 14.99 -12.34
C SER A 36 1.81 14.41 -11.90
N ASP A 37 1.90 13.77 -10.71
CA ASP A 37 3.09 13.04 -10.26
C ASP A 37 3.47 11.86 -11.18
N GLN A 38 2.52 11.37 -11.98
CA GLN A 38 2.75 10.30 -12.96
C GLN A 38 3.24 10.83 -14.31
N THR A 39 3.57 12.10 -14.38
CA THR A 39 4.02 12.78 -15.59
C THR A 39 5.40 13.40 -15.41
N VAL A 40 6.03 13.79 -16.50
CA VAL A 40 7.25 14.59 -16.55
C VAL A 40 7.09 15.69 -17.58
N VAL A 41 7.81 16.81 -17.37
CA VAL A 41 7.87 17.89 -18.36
C VAL A 41 9.16 17.75 -19.17
N GLU A 42 9.01 17.58 -20.47
CA GLU A 42 10.12 17.48 -21.42
C GLU A 42 9.91 18.49 -22.54
N ASN A 43 10.92 19.33 -22.78
CA ASN A 43 10.86 20.39 -23.80
C ASN A 43 9.61 21.29 -23.68
N GLY A 44 9.21 21.61 -22.46
CA GLY A 44 8.05 22.46 -22.17
C GLY A 44 6.68 21.77 -22.38
N LYS A 45 6.65 20.46 -22.61
CA LYS A 45 5.42 19.68 -22.76
C LYS A 45 5.38 18.57 -21.70
N ARG A 46 4.21 18.36 -21.11
CA ARG A 46 3.97 17.28 -20.19
C ARG A 46 3.73 15.97 -20.96
N ARG A 47 4.35 14.91 -20.50
CA ARG A 47 4.10 13.53 -20.97
C ARG A 47 4.00 12.55 -19.81
N LEU A 48 3.42 11.39 -20.06
CA LEU A 48 3.42 10.31 -19.06
C LEU A 48 4.85 9.80 -18.81
N ARG A 49 5.11 9.42 -17.57
CA ARG A 49 6.36 8.75 -17.18
C ARG A 49 6.50 7.41 -17.90
N THR A 50 7.71 7.09 -18.27
CA THR A 50 8.12 5.78 -18.79
C THR A 50 9.06 5.10 -17.79
N LYS A 51 9.51 3.89 -18.12
CA LYS A 51 10.52 3.19 -17.31
C LYS A 51 11.87 3.92 -17.26
N GLU A 52 12.15 4.73 -18.25
CA GLU A 52 13.39 5.52 -18.37
C GLU A 52 13.42 6.71 -17.41
N ASP A 53 12.25 7.19 -17.01
CA ASP A 53 12.09 8.29 -16.03
C ASP A 53 12.18 7.79 -14.56
N GLY A 54 12.55 6.55 -14.36
CA GLY A 54 12.67 5.92 -13.04
C GLY A 54 11.45 5.11 -12.61
N THR A 55 11.53 4.59 -11.40
CA THR A 55 10.46 3.75 -10.84
C THR A 55 9.29 4.61 -10.39
N MET A 56 8.08 4.23 -10.78
CA MET A 56 6.87 4.84 -10.21
C MET A 56 6.76 4.54 -8.72
N ASN A 57 6.33 5.51 -7.94
CA ASN A 57 6.04 5.34 -6.53
C ASN A 57 4.89 4.33 -6.34
N SER A 58 5.03 3.40 -5.41
CA SER A 58 3.99 2.42 -5.07
C SER A 58 2.68 3.06 -4.58
N THR A 59 2.75 4.30 -4.10
CA THR A 59 1.61 5.13 -3.70
C THR A 59 1.00 5.96 -4.84
N ALA A 60 1.53 5.84 -6.07
CA ALA A 60 0.96 6.52 -7.24
C ALA A 60 -0.52 6.18 -7.38
N LEU A 61 -1.33 7.20 -7.71
CA LEU A 61 -2.77 7.05 -7.84
C LEU A 61 -3.11 5.97 -8.88
N GLN A 62 -3.78 4.90 -8.45
CA GLN A 62 -4.17 3.78 -9.31
C GLN A 62 -5.58 3.97 -9.88
N ASN A 63 -6.47 4.56 -9.09
CA ASN A 63 -7.86 4.79 -9.46
C ASN A 63 -8.38 6.05 -8.73
N PRO A 64 -8.86 7.08 -9.46
CA PRO A 64 -9.42 8.28 -8.82
C PRO A 64 -10.65 8.02 -7.94
N SER A 65 -11.42 6.97 -8.23
CA SER A 65 -12.57 6.57 -7.42
C SER A 65 -12.20 5.74 -6.19
N ASP A 66 -10.94 5.32 -6.10
CA ASP A 66 -10.36 4.60 -4.97
C ASP A 66 -8.91 5.07 -4.78
N PRO A 67 -8.72 6.28 -4.23
CA PRO A 67 -7.43 6.94 -4.15
C PRO A 67 -6.46 6.27 -3.15
N ASP A 68 -6.96 5.39 -2.30
CA ASP A 68 -6.17 4.65 -1.32
C ASP A 68 -5.60 3.35 -1.87
N ALA A 69 -6.13 2.84 -2.97
CA ALA A 69 -5.59 1.68 -3.65
C ALA A 69 -4.13 1.93 -4.05
N THR A 70 -3.25 1.07 -3.61
CA THR A 70 -1.81 1.11 -3.93
C THR A 70 -1.42 -0.08 -4.80
N TYR A 71 -0.17 -0.14 -5.24
CA TYR A 71 0.30 -1.32 -5.97
C TYR A 71 1.61 -1.85 -5.40
N ARG A 72 1.80 -3.16 -5.54
CA ARG A 72 3.09 -3.82 -5.33
C ARG A 72 3.38 -4.83 -6.44
N LYS A 73 4.66 -5.11 -6.66
CA LYS A 73 5.10 -6.18 -7.55
C LYS A 73 5.54 -7.38 -6.71
N LYS A 74 4.87 -8.53 -6.88
CA LYS A 74 5.24 -9.79 -6.22
C LYS A 74 5.37 -10.89 -7.29
N ALA A 75 6.47 -11.63 -7.29
CA ALA A 75 6.75 -12.70 -8.27
C ALA A 75 6.57 -12.27 -9.74
N GLY A 76 6.99 -11.05 -10.08
CA GLY A 76 6.89 -10.51 -11.45
C GLY A 76 5.51 -9.97 -11.84
N LYS A 77 4.47 -10.19 -11.03
CA LYS A 77 3.10 -9.69 -11.27
C LYS A 77 2.83 -8.43 -10.48
N LEU A 78 2.02 -7.53 -11.08
CA LEU A 78 1.52 -6.33 -10.42
C LEU A 78 0.20 -6.64 -9.73
N HIS A 79 0.12 -6.34 -8.46
CA HIS A 79 -1.07 -6.42 -7.63
C HIS A 79 -1.49 -5.00 -7.26
N ARG A 80 -2.73 -4.64 -7.57
CA ARG A 80 -3.31 -3.32 -7.28
C ARG A 80 -4.44 -3.48 -6.28
N GLY A 81 -4.60 -2.48 -5.41
CA GLY A 81 -5.65 -2.45 -4.40
C GLY A 81 -5.09 -2.59 -3.00
N TYR A 82 -5.48 -3.64 -2.33
CA TYR A 82 -5.25 -3.84 -0.90
C TYR A 82 -4.66 -5.22 -0.62
N VAL A 83 -4.22 -5.42 0.60
CA VAL A 83 -3.73 -6.70 1.12
C VAL A 83 -4.52 -7.08 2.36
N ALA A 84 -4.81 -8.36 2.51
CA ALA A 84 -5.38 -8.92 3.72
C ALA A 84 -4.41 -9.88 4.37
N ASN A 85 -4.34 -9.85 5.69
CA ASN A 85 -3.70 -10.84 6.55
C ASN A 85 -4.78 -11.64 7.25
N LEU A 86 -4.60 -12.95 7.36
CA LEU A 86 -5.52 -13.85 8.06
C LEU A 86 -4.76 -14.60 9.14
N GLU A 87 -5.32 -14.64 10.33
CA GLU A 87 -4.81 -15.42 11.45
C GLU A 87 -5.71 -16.63 11.70
N GLU A 88 -5.10 -17.79 11.84
CA GLU A 88 -5.82 -19.04 12.10
C GLU A 88 -5.31 -19.68 13.38
N THR A 89 -6.23 -20.12 14.22
CA THR A 89 -5.93 -21.04 15.30
C THR A 89 -6.12 -22.46 14.80
N VAL A 90 -5.10 -23.29 14.98
CA VAL A 90 -5.05 -24.67 14.48
C VAL A 90 -4.93 -25.65 15.65
N ASP A 91 -5.77 -26.68 15.65
CA ASP A 91 -5.70 -27.80 16.58
C ASP A 91 -5.81 -29.14 15.83
N LYS A 92 -5.84 -30.26 16.56
CA LYS A 92 -5.98 -31.62 15.97
C LYS A 92 -7.30 -31.86 15.22
N ASN A 93 -8.30 -31.01 15.38
CA ASN A 93 -9.62 -31.14 14.76
C ASN A 93 -9.76 -30.27 13.53
N GLY A 94 -8.86 -29.31 13.31
CA GLY A 94 -8.89 -28.42 12.15
C GLY A 94 -8.35 -27.02 12.46
N SER A 95 -8.69 -26.07 11.61
CA SER A 95 -8.35 -24.65 11.78
C SER A 95 -9.60 -23.77 11.72
N VAL A 96 -9.51 -22.64 12.41
CA VAL A 96 -10.53 -21.59 12.34
C VAL A 96 -9.84 -20.24 12.21
N VAL A 97 -10.35 -19.39 11.33
CA VAL A 97 -9.87 -18.00 11.21
C VAL A 97 -10.32 -17.26 12.47
N THR A 98 -9.35 -16.78 13.25
CA THR A 98 -9.57 -16.10 14.51
C THR A 98 -9.48 -14.60 14.42
N ASP A 99 -8.74 -14.09 13.43
CA ASP A 99 -8.64 -12.66 13.17
C ASP A 99 -8.30 -12.37 11.70
N TYR A 100 -8.52 -11.13 11.28
CA TYR A 100 -8.11 -10.64 9.98
C TYR A 100 -7.73 -9.17 10.05
N GLN A 101 -6.78 -8.77 9.22
CA GLN A 101 -6.37 -7.39 9.03
C GLN A 101 -6.45 -7.06 7.54
N TYR A 102 -6.64 -5.78 7.23
CA TYR A 102 -6.80 -5.31 5.87
C TYR A 102 -6.23 -3.90 5.73
N ASP A 103 -5.34 -3.69 4.77
CA ASP A 103 -4.71 -2.39 4.55
C ASP A 103 -4.29 -2.23 3.07
N LYS A 104 -3.77 -1.03 2.75
CA LYS A 104 -3.19 -0.70 1.45
C LYS A 104 -2.12 -1.72 1.06
N ASN A 105 -2.00 -1.99 -0.22
CA ASN A 105 -1.11 -3.04 -0.73
C ASN A 105 0.39 -2.80 -0.48
N ILE A 106 0.76 -1.61 0.02
CA ILE A 106 2.11 -1.28 0.49
C ILE A 106 2.38 -1.72 1.93
N HIS A 107 1.34 -2.07 2.70
CA HIS A 107 1.49 -2.60 4.04
C HIS A 107 2.20 -3.95 4.00
N THR A 108 3.17 -4.16 4.87
CA THR A 108 4.00 -5.36 4.86
C THR A 108 3.49 -6.43 5.82
N ASP A 109 3.78 -7.69 5.51
CA ASP A 109 3.45 -8.83 6.36
C ASP A 109 4.02 -8.65 7.78
N SER A 110 5.25 -8.09 7.90
CA SER A 110 5.89 -7.77 9.18
C SER A 110 5.14 -6.69 9.98
N GLN A 111 4.56 -5.68 9.33
CA GLN A 111 3.76 -4.64 9.99
C GLN A 111 2.46 -5.20 10.53
N PHE A 112 1.76 -6.04 9.76
CA PHE A 112 0.57 -6.73 10.23
C PHE A 112 0.85 -7.52 11.52
N LEU A 113 1.93 -8.27 11.55
CA LEU A 113 2.30 -9.02 12.75
C LEU A 113 2.61 -8.11 13.94
N GLN A 114 3.32 -7.00 13.75
CA GLN A 114 3.56 -6.03 14.82
C GLN A 114 2.28 -5.47 15.40
N GLU A 115 1.33 -5.11 14.54
CA GLU A 115 0.03 -4.58 14.95
C GLU A 115 -0.76 -5.62 15.74
N SER A 116 -0.84 -6.86 15.24
CA SER A 116 -1.47 -7.98 15.91
C SER A 116 -0.87 -8.23 17.29
N LEU A 117 0.45 -8.43 17.34
CA LEU A 117 1.15 -8.67 18.60
C LEU A 117 1.03 -7.52 19.59
N SER A 118 0.97 -6.27 19.10
CA SER A 118 0.84 -5.09 19.97
C SER A 118 -0.54 -5.03 20.66
N GLN A 119 -1.57 -5.55 20.02
CA GLN A 119 -2.94 -5.58 20.53
C GLN A 119 -3.19 -6.77 21.46
N MET A 120 -2.39 -7.83 21.36
CA MET A 120 -2.51 -9.01 22.20
C MET A 120 -2.06 -8.73 23.64
N ASP A 121 -2.80 -9.25 24.61
CA ASP A 121 -2.32 -9.37 25.97
C ASP A 121 -1.26 -10.47 26.09
N ARG A 122 -0.45 -10.38 27.13
CA ARG A 122 0.50 -11.47 27.42
C ARG A 122 -0.26 -12.74 27.79
N SER A 123 -0.01 -13.82 27.07
CA SER A 123 -0.61 -15.12 27.38
C SER A 123 0.00 -15.76 28.62
N GLU A 124 -0.82 -16.41 29.42
CA GLU A 124 -0.37 -17.24 30.56
C GLU A 124 0.30 -18.54 30.07
N GLU A 125 -0.23 -19.13 28.99
CA GLU A 125 0.33 -20.31 28.33
C GLU A 125 1.20 -19.90 27.12
N GLU A 126 2.24 -20.71 26.84
CA GLU A 126 3.07 -20.48 25.63
C GLU A 126 2.24 -20.75 24.36
N ILE A 127 2.07 -19.73 23.53
CA ILE A 127 1.46 -19.84 22.22
C ILE A 127 2.59 -20.07 21.18
N VAL A 128 2.37 -20.97 20.22
CA VAL A 128 3.26 -21.15 19.07
C VAL A 128 2.65 -20.47 17.86
N LEU A 129 3.30 -19.40 17.40
CA LEU A 129 2.95 -18.69 16.19
C LEU A 129 3.82 -19.17 15.03
N ILE A 130 3.19 -19.61 13.96
CA ILE A 130 3.86 -20.09 12.74
C ILE A 130 3.54 -19.10 11.62
N THR A 131 4.57 -18.56 10.98
CA THR A 131 4.42 -17.60 9.87
C THR A 131 5.35 -17.98 8.71
N ASP A 132 5.15 -17.35 7.56
CA ASP A 132 6.15 -17.40 6.50
C ASP A 132 7.28 -16.38 6.73
N GLY A 133 8.32 -16.42 5.87
CA GLY A 133 9.48 -15.55 6.01
C GLY A 133 9.21 -14.05 5.83
N GLY A 134 8.03 -13.67 5.34
CA GLY A 134 7.62 -12.27 5.18
C GLY A 134 7.36 -11.56 6.51
N TYR A 135 7.04 -12.32 7.55
CA TYR A 135 6.75 -11.84 8.90
C TYR A 135 8.00 -11.76 9.80
N ALA A 136 9.13 -12.33 9.37
CA ALA A 136 10.34 -12.40 10.17
C ALA A 136 10.95 -11.00 10.40
N GLY A 137 11.47 -10.77 11.61
CA GLY A 137 12.15 -9.53 11.99
C GLY A 137 12.53 -9.54 13.47
N GLN A 138 13.63 -8.89 13.83
CA GLN A 138 14.08 -8.85 15.22
C GLN A 138 13.02 -8.24 16.15
N ASP A 139 12.35 -7.18 15.70
CA ASP A 139 11.32 -6.49 16.47
C ASP A 139 10.11 -7.41 16.69
N ASN A 140 9.68 -8.17 15.67
CA ASN A 140 8.60 -9.14 15.77
C ASN A 140 8.95 -10.27 16.73
N PHE A 141 10.18 -10.78 16.70
CA PHE A 141 10.63 -11.81 17.64
C PHE A 141 10.69 -11.29 19.07
N ALA A 142 11.16 -10.05 19.28
CA ALA A 142 11.21 -9.43 20.61
C ALA A 142 9.79 -9.25 21.17
N LEU A 143 8.87 -8.69 20.38
CA LEU A 143 7.50 -8.43 20.77
C LEU A 143 6.74 -9.74 21.06
N ALA A 144 6.90 -10.75 20.22
CA ALA A 144 6.31 -12.07 20.44
C ALA A 144 6.79 -12.68 21.77
N LYS A 145 8.08 -12.57 22.08
CA LYS A 145 8.66 -13.06 23.33
C LYS A 145 8.07 -12.36 24.55
N GLU A 146 7.86 -11.04 24.50
CA GLU A 146 7.21 -10.28 25.58
C GLU A 146 5.77 -10.78 25.85
N LYS A 147 5.07 -11.23 24.82
CA LYS A 147 3.71 -11.77 24.89
C LYS A 147 3.64 -13.26 25.26
N ASN A 148 4.76 -13.92 25.55
CA ASN A 148 4.88 -15.36 25.78
C ASN A 148 4.53 -16.19 24.53
N ILE A 149 4.87 -15.67 23.35
CA ILE A 149 4.63 -16.29 22.05
C ILE A 149 5.96 -16.77 21.47
N LYS A 150 6.02 -18.04 21.11
CA LYS A 150 7.13 -18.65 20.38
C LYS A 150 6.91 -18.50 18.88
N HIS A 151 7.55 -17.52 18.30
CA HIS A 151 7.51 -17.28 16.84
C HIS A 151 8.46 -18.24 16.09
N LYS A 152 7.96 -18.89 15.04
CA LYS A 152 8.69 -19.86 14.21
C LYS A 152 8.60 -19.48 12.73
#